data_35461cfae3bdb3e8853b40c4c16f4f90
#
_entry.id   35461cfae3bdb3e8853b40c4c16f4f90
#
_cell.length_a   1.000
_cell.length_b   1.000
_cell.length_c   1.000
_cell.angle_alpha   90.00
_cell.angle_beta   90.00
_cell.angle_gamma   90.00
#
_symmetry.space_group_name_H-M   'P 1'
#
loop_
_entity.id
_entity.type
_entity.pdbx_description
1 polymer ?
#
loop_
_entity_poly.entity_id
_entity_poly.type
_entity_poly.pdbx_seq_one_letter_code
_entity_poly.pdbx_strand_id
1 'polypeptide(L)'
;MEVQINAIHFDITEKLTAFINKKLDKLSRRYETITGVDVTLKVVKPETSMNKESAVLLTVPNSEDLFASKTADSFEEAIDLCLEALERQLEKLKGKK
;
A
#
# COMPACT_ATOMS: atom_id res chain seq x y z
N MET A 1 -12.60 4.82 -6.33
CA MET A 1 -11.56 4.76 -5.28
C MET A 1 -10.54 5.87 -5.52
N GLU A 2 -10.28 6.67 -4.51
CA GLU A 2 -9.26 7.69 -4.60
C GLU A 2 -7.91 7.11 -4.22
N VAL A 3 -6.90 7.37 -5.02
CA VAL A 3 -5.54 6.90 -4.78
C VAL A 3 -4.61 8.10 -4.66
N GLN A 4 -3.87 8.15 -3.57
CA GLN A 4 -2.87 9.17 -3.35
C GLN A 4 -1.52 8.50 -3.12
N ILE A 5 -0.50 8.93 -3.85
CA ILE A 5 0.84 8.36 -3.74
C ILE A 5 1.81 9.50 -3.39
N ASN A 6 2.49 9.34 -2.26
CA ASN A 6 3.44 10.32 -1.76
C ASN A 6 4.83 9.73 -1.72
N ALA A 7 5.79 10.41 -2.34
CA ALA A 7 7.19 10.02 -2.29
C ALA A 7 7.94 11.05 -1.44
N ILE A 8 8.59 10.58 -0.36
CA ILE A 8 9.26 11.46 0.59
C ILE A 8 10.76 11.49 0.30
N HIS A 9 11.27 12.67 -0.05
CA HIS A 9 12.69 12.93 -0.32
C HIS A 9 13.27 12.15 -1.50
N PHE A 10 12.43 11.80 -2.47
CA PHE A 10 12.90 11.25 -3.76
C PHE A 10 11.83 11.45 -4.83
N ASP A 11 12.22 11.33 -6.09
CA ASP A 11 11.28 11.42 -7.20
C ASP A 11 10.80 10.04 -7.60
N ILE A 12 9.49 9.83 -7.58
CA ILE A 12 8.91 8.55 -7.98
C ILE A 12 8.98 8.41 -9.51
N THR A 13 9.33 7.23 -9.99
CA THR A 13 9.36 6.95 -11.41
C THR A 13 8.00 6.60 -11.95
N GLU A 14 7.79 6.81 -13.25
CA GLU A 14 6.55 6.42 -13.91
C GLU A 14 6.31 4.92 -13.81
N LYS A 15 7.39 4.15 -13.91
CA LYS A 15 7.32 2.70 -13.80
C LYS A 15 6.81 2.25 -12.43
N LEU A 16 7.31 2.88 -11.37
CA LEU A 16 6.86 2.55 -10.01
C LEU A 16 5.40 2.99 -9.81
N THR A 17 5.04 4.17 -10.31
CA THR A 17 3.66 4.66 -10.22
C THR A 17 2.70 3.70 -10.93
N ALA A 18 3.06 3.24 -12.12
CA ALA A 18 2.25 2.30 -12.88
C ALA A 18 2.12 0.96 -12.15
N PHE A 19 3.20 0.49 -11.54
CA PHE A 19 3.18 -0.74 -10.74
C PHE A 19 2.19 -0.62 -9.58
N ILE A 20 2.26 0.48 -8.83
CA ILE A 20 1.39 0.70 -7.67
C ILE A 20 -0.06 0.77 -8.12
N ASN A 21 -0.36 1.55 -9.16
CA ASN A 21 -1.72 1.68 -9.67
C ASN A 21 -2.30 0.35 -10.14
N LYS A 22 -1.49 -0.47 -10.79
CA LYS A 22 -1.92 -1.79 -11.24
C LYS A 22 -2.28 -2.69 -10.05
N LYS A 23 -1.46 -2.67 -9.00
CA LYS A 23 -1.73 -3.48 -7.80
C LYS A 23 -2.96 -2.99 -7.06
N LEU A 24 -3.13 -1.68 -6.94
CA LEU A 24 -4.30 -1.11 -6.27
C LEU A 24 -5.58 -1.34 -7.06
N ASP A 25 -5.50 -1.32 -8.39
CA ASP A 25 -6.64 -1.63 -9.24
C ASP A 25 -7.14 -3.06 -9.01
N LYS A 26 -6.22 -4.02 -8.92
CA LYS A 26 -6.57 -5.40 -8.58
C LYS A 26 -7.22 -5.49 -7.21
N LEU A 27 -6.68 -4.78 -6.23
CA LEU A 27 -7.21 -4.79 -4.87
C LEU A 27 -8.62 -4.22 -4.84
N SER A 28 -8.88 -3.12 -5.55
CA SER A 28 -10.20 -2.50 -5.58
C SER A 28 -11.25 -3.38 -6.25
N ARG A 29 -10.84 -4.19 -7.22
CA ARG A 29 -11.75 -5.12 -7.88
C ARG A 29 -12.17 -6.27 -6.96
N ARG A 30 -11.26 -6.71 -6.09
CA ARG A 30 -11.57 -7.77 -5.12
C ARG A 30 -12.36 -7.25 -3.93
N TYR A 31 -12.11 -6.01 -3.54
CA TYR A 31 -12.70 -5.42 -2.33
C TYR A 31 -13.31 -4.06 -2.69
N GLU A 32 -14.50 -4.11 -3.25
CA GLU A 32 -15.20 -2.91 -3.75
C GLU A 32 -15.56 -1.92 -2.66
N THR A 33 -15.51 -2.34 -1.39
CA THR A 33 -15.81 -1.46 -0.26
C THR A 33 -14.72 -0.41 0.00
N ILE A 34 -13.53 -0.58 -0.55
CA ILE A 34 -12.45 0.38 -0.34
C ILE A 34 -12.76 1.66 -1.10
N THR A 35 -12.80 2.79 -0.39
CA THR A 35 -13.08 4.09 -1.01
C THR A 35 -11.85 4.94 -1.22
N GLY A 36 -10.77 4.67 -0.50
CA GLY A 36 -9.55 5.45 -0.64
C GLY A 36 -8.30 4.66 -0.28
N VAL A 37 -7.20 5.01 -0.91
CA VAL A 37 -5.89 4.42 -0.63
C VAL A 37 -4.85 5.54 -0.59
N ASP A 38 -4.07 5.57 0.48
CA ASP A 38 -2.99 6.52 0.64
C ASP A 38 -1.68 5.72 0.75
N VAL A 39 -0.78 5.91 -0.20
CA VAL A 39 0.51 5.22 -0.23
C VAL A 39 1.62 6.22 0.03
N THR A 40 2.46 5.93 1.01
CA THR A 40 3.62 6.76 1.31
C THR A 40 4.88 5.92 1.14
N LEU A 41 5.82 6.43 0.34
CA LEU A 41 7.08 5.77 0.05
C LEU A 41 8.23 6.60 0.60
N LYS A 42 9.16 5.93 1.26
CA LYS A 42 10.26 6.61 1.93
C LYS A 42 11.49 5.73 1.94
N VAL A 43 12.67 6.34 1.76
CA VAL A 43 13.93 5.64 1.94
C VAL A 43 14.37 5.84 3.39
N VAL A 44 14.54 4.74 4.12
CA VAL A 44 14.99 4.76 5.51
C VAL A 44 16.39 4.17 5.57
N LYS A 45 17.32 4.80 6.29
CA LYS A 45 18.69 4.33 6.44
C LYS A 45 19.34 3.97 5.09
N PRO A 46 19.62 4.96 4.23
CA PRO A 46 20.07 4.68 2.84
C PRO A 46 21.36 3.86 2.73
N GLU A 47 22.17 3.77 3.76
CA GLU A 47 23.40 2.97 3.71
C GLU A 47 23.20 1.49 4.04
N THR A 48 21.98 1.05 4.33
CA THR A 48 21.68 -0.35 4.62
C THR A 48 20.83 -0.98 3.53
N SER A 49 20.81 -2.31 3.46
CA SER A 49 19.86 -3.02 2.61
C SER A 49 18.46 -2.97 3.26
N MET A 50 17.43 -3.32 2.51
CA MET A 50 16.04 -3.29 2.98
C MET A 50 15.67 -1.90 3.51
N ASN A 51 16.03 -0.87 2.74
CA ASN A 51 15.84 0.51 3.15
C ASN A 51 14.67 1.21 2.44
N LYS A 52 13.88 0.47 1.68
CA LYS A 52 12.71 1.01 0.99
C LYS A 52 11.47 0.74 1.82
N GLU A 53 10.90 1.77 2.39
CA GLU A 53 9.70 1.65 3.21
C GLU A 53 8.47 2.05 2.43
N SER A 54 7.42 1.25 2.56
CA SER A 54 6.11 1.56 2.01
C SER A 54 5.09 1.51 3.14
N ALA A 55 4.24 2.51 3.20
CA ALA A 55 3.12 2.55 4.15
C ALA A 55 1.84 2.74 3.34
N VAL A 56 0.84 1.90 3.59
CA VAL A 56 -0.42 1.93 2.86
C VAL A 56 -1.57 2.03 3.86
N LEU A 57 -2.41 3.04 3.67
CA LEU A 57 -3.62 3.24 4.46
C LEU A 57 -4.83 3.06 3.57
N LEU A 58 -5.74 2.20 3.98
CA LEU A 58 -7.00 1.97 3.26
C LEU A 58 -8.16 2.57 4.03
N THR A 59 -9.03 3.28 3.33
CA THR A 59 -10.26 3.82 3.89
C THR A 59 -11.42 2.90 3.50
N VAL A 60 -12.08 2.34 4.50
CA VAL A 60 -13.21 1.42 4.31
C VAL A 60 -14.40 1.99 5.07
N PRO A 61 -15.53 2.30 4.40
CA PRO A 61 -16.70 2.87 5.08
C PRO A 61 -17.23 1.95 6.17
N ASN A 62 -17.69 2.54 7.25
CA ASN A 62 -18.26 1.82 8.38
C ASN A 62 -17.27 0.88 9.08
N SER A 63 -15.99 1.16 8.94
CA SER A 63 -14.92 0.39 9.56
C SER A 63 -13.78 1.33 9.91
N GLU A 64 -12.88 0.89 10.77
CA GLU A 64 -11.65 1.63 11.03
C GLU A 64 -10.74 1.52 9.81
N ASP A 65 -9.94 2.56 9.57
CA ASP A 65 -8.96 2.53 8.49
C ASP A 65 -7.97 1.39 8.72
N LEU A 66 -7.60 0.73 7.63
CA LEU A 66 -6.63 -0.36 7.67
C LEU A 66 -5.26 0.16 7.28
N PHE A 67 -4.25 -0.24 8.00
CA PHE A 67 -2.90 0.26 7.79
C PHE A 67 -1.89 -0.87 7.78
N ALA A 68 -0.90 -0.78 6.88
CA ALA A 68 0.25 -1.68 6.87
C ALA A 68 1.48 -0.90 6.43
N SER A 69 2.62 -1.23 7.02
CA SER A 69 3.90 -0.62 6.70
C SER A 69 4.94 -1.72 6.64
N LYS A 70 5.74 -1.73 5.57
CA LYS A 70 6.77 -2.76 5.36
C LYS A 70 8.02 -2.13 4.77
N THR A 71 9.16 -2.75 5.05
CA THR A 71 10.45 -2.35 4.52
C THR A 71 11.04 -3.50 3.72
N ALA A 72 11.64 -3.20 2.58
CA ALA A 72 12.21 -4.22 1.70
C ALA A 72 13.37 -3.62 0.89
N ASP A 73 13.99 -4.43 0.04
CA ASP A 73 15.08 -3.98 -0.82
C ASP A 73 14.58 -3.09 -1.96
N SER A 74 13.32 -3.20 -2.32
CA SER A 74 12.72 -2.36 -3.36
C SER A 74 11.35 -1.91 -2.92
N PHE A 75 10.86 -0.81 -3.52
CA PHE A 75 9.50 -0.34 -3.24
C PHE A 75 8.45 -1.32 -3.72
N GLU A 76 8.71 -1.97 -4.87
CA GLU A 76 7.78 -2.97 -5.40
C GLU A 76 7.56 -4.10 -4.41
N GLU A 77 8.64 -4.61 -3.82
CA GLU A 77 8.54 -5.66 -2.81
C GLU A 77 7.83 -5.17 -1.56
N ALA A 78 8.17 -3.95 -1.10
CA ALA A 78 7.53 -3.38 0.08
C ALA A 78 6.03 -3.19 -0.13
N ILE A 79 5.61 -2.73 -1.32
CA ILE A 79 4.20 -2.59 -1.68
C ILE A 79 3.50 -3.95 -1.66
N ASP A 80 4.10 -4.97 -2.26
CA ASP A 80 3.52 -6.32 -2.27
C ASP A 80 3.30 -6.84 -0.84
N LEU A 81 4.27 -6.64 0.02
CA LEU A 81 4.16 -7.06 1.42
C LEU A 81 3.05 -6.31 2.16
N CYS A 82 2.93 -5.00 1.91
CA CYS A 82 1.87 -4.19 2.50
C CYS A 82 0.49 -4.67 2.06
N LEU A 83 0.32 -4.90 0.75
CA LEU A 83 -0.96 -5.34 0.21
C LEU A 83 -1.34 -6.72 0.70
N GLU A 84 -0.36 -7.62 0.83
CA GLU A 84 -0.60 -8.94 1.39
C GLU A 84 -1.13 -8.84 2.84
N ALA A 85 -0.50 -7.99 3.66
CA ALA A 85 -0.95 -7.78 5.03
C ALA A 85 -2.35 -7.17 5.07
N LEU A 86 -2.63 -6.21 4.18
CA LEU A 86 -3.94 -5.57 4.13
C LEU A 86 -5.02 -6.51 3.64
N GLU A 87 -4.70 -7.40 2.70
CA GLU A 87 -5.66 -8.41 2.25
C GLU A 87 -6.08 -9.32 3.41
N ARG A 88 -5.15 -9.68 4.28
CA ARG A 88 -5.47 -10.48 5.47
C ARG A 88 -6.43 -9.73 6.39
N GLN A 89 -6.21 -8.42 6.57
CA GLN A 89 -7.11 -7.61 7.37
C GLN A 89 -8.49 -7.49 6.75
N LEU A 90 -8.55 -7.31 5.42
CA LEU A 90 -9.81 -7.24 4.69
C LEU A 90 -10.59 -8.56 4.77
N GLU A 91 -9.90 -9.69 4.69
CA GLU A 91 -10.54 -10.99 4.83
C GLU A 91 -11.12 -11.20 6.23
N LYS A 92 -10.46 -10.68 7.26
CA LYS A 92 -11.00 -10.72 8.62
C LYS A 92 -12.27 -9.90 8.73
N LEU A 93 -12.32 -8.72 8.12
CA LEU A 93 -13.52 -7.89 8.11
C LEU A 93 -14.66 -8.57 7.37
N LYS A 94 -14.35 -9.18 6.24
CA LYS A 94 -15.33 -9.89 5.41
C LYS A 94 -15.87 -11.12 6.14
N GLY A 95 -15.03 -11.79 6.92
CA GLY A 95 -15.43 -12.98 7.68
C GLY A 95 -16.23 -12.68 8.94
N LYS A 96 -16.26 -11.44 9.38
CA LYS A 96 -17.06 -11.03 10.53
C LYS A 96 -18.47 -10.70 10.08
N LYS A 97 -19.39 -11.40 10.62
CA LYS A 97 -20.80 -11.13 10.38
C LYS A 97 -21.46 -10.64 11.66
#